data_f39ec2d2a3bb849dbc0e054c43bd6326
#
_entry.id   f39ec2d2a3bb849dbc0e054c43bd6326
#
_cell.length_a   1.000
_cell.length_b   1.000
_cell.length_c   1.000
_cell.angle_alpha   90.00
_cell.angle_beta   90.00
_cell.angle_gamma   90.00
#
_symmetry.space_group_name_H-M   'P 1'
#
loop_
_entity.id
_entity.type
_entity.pdbx_description
1 polymer ?
#
loop_
_entity_poly.entity_id
_entity_poly.type
_entity_poly.pdbx_seq_one_letter_code
_entity_poly.pdbx_strand_id
1 'polypeptide(L)'
;GRAIRTRHRFRPDAAGKTGTTNDYTDAWFIGFTPHLVAGVWVGIDDPSLRLWPRQSGSAAALPMWAQFMKEVYDQVEPYKSMTREEFEYPEGLIERLAVCTDSHKLATRFCPNQGEDIFIKNEALPRACPLHGGGQTPSPSRVQRF
;
A
#
# COMPACT_ATOMS: atom_id res chain seq x y z
N GLY A 1 4.02 -0.91 -1.17
CA GLY A 1 4.23 -2.33 -1.38
C GLY A 1 5.23 -2.69 -2.46
N ARG A 2 5.09 -2.18 -3.71
CA ARG A 2 5.92 -2.64 -4.84
C ARG A 2 7.43 -2.44 -4.62
N ALA A 3 7.84 -1.28 -4.09
CA ALA A 3 9.26 -1.00 -3.83
C ALA A 3 9.88 -1.95 -2.80
N ILE A 4 9.12 -2.33 -1.78
CA ILE A 4 9.58 -3.26 -0.73
C ILE A 4 9.81 -4.65 -1.35
N ARG A 5 8.87 -5.13 -2.15
CA ARG A 5 8.98 -6.44 -2.82
C ARG A 5 10.14 -6.49 -3.82
N THR A 6 10.32 -5.48 -4.65
CA THR A 6 11.30 -5.52 -5.74
C THR A 6 12.71 -5.18 -5.28
N ARG A 7 12.90 -4.12 -4.48
CA ARG A 7 14.23 -3.68 -4.03
C ARG A 7 14.77 -4.50 -2.87
N HIS A 8 13.92 -4.81 -1.89
CA HIS A 8 14.36 -5.43 -0.64
C HIS A 8 14.04 -6.92 -0.59
N ARG A 9 13.40 -7.48 -1.65
CA ARG A 9 13.05 -8.91 -1.73
C ARG A 9 12.24 -9.40 -0.53
N PHE A 10 11.50 -8.50 0.11
CA PHE A 10 10.59 -8.82 1.19
C PHE A 10 9.27 -9.30 0.59
N ARG A 11 8.92 -10.55 0.82
CA ARG A 11 7.77 -11.23 0.18
C ARG A 11 6.45 -11.14 0.94
N PRO A 12 6.44 -11.15 2.29
CA PRO A 12 5.20 -11.08 3.06
C PRO A 12 4.34 -9.88 2.67
N ASP A 13 3.04 -10.01 2.81
CA ASP A 13 2.14 -8.90 2.57
C ASP A 13 2.38 -7.80 3.61
N ALA A 14 2.53 -6.58 3.15
CA ALA A 14 2.91 -5.48 4.03
C ALA A 14 2.33 -4.14 3.58
N ALA A 15 1.95 -3.36 4.56
CA ALA A 15 1.56 -1.96 4.38
C ALA A 15 2.41 -1.06 5.29
N GLY A 16 2.45 0.23 5.00
CA GLY A 16 3.20 1.17 5.82
C GLY A 16 3.15 2.60 5.30
N LYS A 17 3.63 3.50 6.15
CA LYS A 17 3.65 4.94 5.89
C LYS A 17 5.00 5.54 6.25
N THR A 18 5.49 6.40 5.36
CA THR A 18 6.66 7.25 5.62
C THR A 18 6.24 8.52 6.36
N GLY A 19 7.11 9.01 7.23
CA GLY A 19 7.07 10.36 7.79
C GLY A 19 8.39 11.06 7.50
N THR A 20 8.34 12.35 7.19
CA THR A 20 9.52 13.18 6.99
C THR A 20 9.17 14.59 7.47
N THR A 21 10.01 15.17 8.32
CA THR A 21 9.86 16.58 8.71
C THR A 21 10.21 17.50 7.53
N ASN A 22 9.63 18.69 7.50
CA ASN A 22 9.82 19.65 6.41
C ASN A 22 11.29 20.04 6.20
N ASP A 23 12.06 20.01 7.28
CA ASP A 23 13.49 20.39 7.28
C ASP A 23 14.46 19.20 7.17
N TYR A 24 13.94 17.99 6.93
CA TYR A 24 14.74 16.76 6.88
C TYR A 24 15.54 16.49 8.16
N THR A 25 15.01 16.85 9.32
CA THR A 25 15.61 16.50 10.62
C THR A 25 15.32 15.08 11.00
N ASP A 26 14.15 14.57 10.58
CA ASP A 26 13.65 13.26 10.94
C ASP A 26 13.08 12.52 9.73
N ALA A 27 13.42 11.26 9.65
CA ALA A 27 12.89 10.32 8.67
C ALA A 27 12.28 9.11 9.39
N TRP A 28 10.99 8.90 9.22
CA TRP A 28 10.25 7.80 9.80
C TRP A 28 9.73 6.83 8.75
N PHE A 29 9.69 5.58 9.10
CA PHE A 29 8.87 4.59 8.43
C PHE A 29 8.24 3.67 9.46
N ILE A 30 6.90 3.60 9.45
CA ILE A 30 6.15 2.62 10.23
C ILE A 30 5.46 1.69 9.23
N GLY A 31 5.71 0.40 9.37
CA GLY A 31 5.13 -0.62 8.51
C GLY A 31 4.72 -1.85 9.29
N PHE A 32 3.83 -2.63 8.70
CA PHE A 32 3.27 -3.80 9.34
C PHE A 32 2.93 -4.89 8.31
N THR A 33 2.94 -6.10 8.80
CA THR A 33 2.40 -7.30 8.16
C THR A 33 1.16 -7.74 8.95
N PRO A 34 0.46 -8.82 8.59
CA PRO A 34 -0.61 -9.37 9.42
C PRO A 34 -0.21 -9.66 10.87
N HIS A 35 1.08 -9.93 11.13
CA HIS A 35 1.54 -10.44 12.43
C HIS A 35 2.54 -9.56 13.18
N LEU A 36 3.13 -8.58 12.50
CA LEU A 36 4.20 -7.77 13.10
C LEU A 36 4.12 -6.31 12.63
N VAL A 37 4.20 -5.39 13.57
CA VAL A 37 4.39 -3.96 13.31
C VAL A 37 5.77 -3.54 13.79
N ALA A 38 6.44 -2.73 13.00
CA ALA A 38 7.74 -2.13 13.36
C ALA A 38 7.82 -0.69 12.88
N GLY A 39 8.50 0.14 13.66
CA GLY A 39 8.83 1.51 13.31
C GLY A 39 10.33 1.71 13.26
N VAL A 40 10.80 2.50 12.30
CA VAL A 40 12.20 2.93 12.19
C VAL A 40 12.24 4.45 12.14
N TRP A 41 13.05 5.01 12.99
CA TRP A 41 13.40 6.41 13.00
C TRP A 41 14.88 6.60 12.66
N VAL A 42 15.14 7.55 11.81
CA VAL A 42 16.49 8.04 11.49
C VAL A 42 16.47 9.53 11.68
N GLY A 43 17.27 10.03 12.61
CA GLY A 43 17.29 11.44 12.96
C GLY A 43 18.58 11.80 13.70
N ILE A 44 18.68 13.10 14.04
CA ILE A 44 19.77 13.64 14.84
C ILE A 44 19.13 14.35 16.03
N ASP A 45 19.62 14.06 17.24
CA ASP A 45 19.07 14.62 18.47
C ASP A 45 19.20 16.16 18.57
N ASP A 46 20.18 16.74 17.88
CA ASP A 46 20.33 18.19 17.77
C ASP A 46 19.42 18.75 16.66
N PRO A 47 18.37 19.51 17.03
CA PRO A 47 17.41 20.06 16.07
C PRO A 47 18.00 21.12 15.12
N SER A 48 19.21 21.61 15.39
CA SER A 48 19.94 22.53 14.50
C SER A 48 20.60 21.81 13.32
N LEU A 49 20.79 20.49 13.43
CA LEU A 49 21.39 19.66 12.42
C LEU A 49 20.30 19.00 11.55
N ARG A 50 20.64 18.77 10.30
CA ARG A 50 19.74 18.15 9.33
C ARG A 50 20.35 16.87 8.79
N LEU A 51 19.50 15.93 8.46
CA LEU A 51 19.89 14.80 7.65
C LEU A 51 20.41 15.29 6.29
N TRP A 52 21.23 14.48 5.63
CA TRP A 52 21.70 14.80 4.28
C TRP A 52 20.52 15.09 3.34
N PRO A 53 20.70 15.98 2.33
CA PRO A 53 19.64 16.25 1.36
C PRO A 53 19.06 14.95 0.77
N ARG A 54 17.73 14.92 0.63
CA ARG A 54 16.95 13.78 0.12
C ARG A 54 16.87 12.56 1.05
N GLN A 55 17.27 12.65 2.31
CA GLN A 55 17.06 11.59 3.30
C GLN A 55 15.62 11.65 3.85
N SER A 56 14.67 11.22 3.03
CA SER A 56 13.27 11.06 3.42
C SER A 56 13.03 9.73 4.13
N GLY A 57 11.86 9.55 4.72
CA GLY A 57 11.45 8.27 5.29
C GLY A 57 11.56 7.09 4.30
N SER A 58 11.35 7.34 3.01
CA SER A 58 11.52 6.30 1.97
C SER A 58 12.97 6.02 1.61
N ALA A 59 13.87 6.98 1.79
CA ALA A 59 15.28 6.83 1.45
C ALA A 59 16.12 6.33 2.61
N ALA A 60 15.85 6.77 3.84
CA ALA A 60 16.62 6.44 5.03
C ALA A 60 15.96 5.32 5.87
N ALA A 61 14.70 5.49 6.28
CA ALA A 61 14.06 4.59 7.24
C ALA A 61 13.48 3.31 6.60
N LEU A 62 12.85 3.40 5.42
CA LEU A 62 12.26 2.25 4.74
C LEU A 62 13.25 1.11 4.44
N PRO A 63 14.47 1.35 3.94
CA PRO A 63 15.43 0.27 3.69
C PRO A 63 15.80 -0.49 4.96
N MET A 64 16.00 0.21 6.06
CA MET A 64 16.33 -0.39 7.36
C MET A 64 15.16 -1.23 7.88
N TRP A 65 13.93 -0.70 7.79
CA TRP A 65 12.72 -1.44 8.12
C TRP A 65 12.60 -2.72 7.28
N ALA A 66 12.80 -2.60 5.97
CA ALA A 66 12.65 -3.73 5.08
C ALA A 66 13.70 -4.83 5.33
N GLN A 67 14.93 -4.44 5.66
CA GLN A 67 15.96 -5.39 6.03
C GLN A 67 15.65 -6.06 7.37
N PHE A 68 15.30 -5.30 8.40
CA PHE A 68 14.89 -5.82 9.70
C PHE A 68 13.75 -6.83 9.56
N MET A 69 12.68 -6.46 8.89
CA MET A 69 11.52 -7.33 8.70
C MET A 69 11.90 -8.58 7.90
N LYS A 70 12.76 -8.43 6.90
CA LYS A 70 13.25 -9.59 6.14
C LYS A 70 14.01 -10.57 7.01
N GLU A 71 14.91 -10.09 7.86
CA GLU A 71 15.67 -10.95 8.76
C GLU A 71 14.77 -11.66 9.78
N VAL A 72 13.77 -10.94 10.33
CA VAL A 72 12.78 -11.55 11.24
C VAL A 72 12.02 -12.68 10.54
N TYR A 73 11.51 -12.44 9.33
CA TYR A 73 10.74 -13.45 8.59
C TYR A 73 11.60 -14.56 7.99
N ASP A 74 12.89 -14.37 7.82
CA ASP A 74 13.80 -15.40 7.35
C ASP A 74 14.34 -16.29 8.50
N GLN A 75 14.44 -15.76 9.73
CA GLN A 75 15.21 -16.40 10.78
C GLN A 75 14.48 -16.67 12.09
N VAL A 76 13.41 -15.91 12.40
CA VAL A 76 12.75 -15.95 13.71
C VAL A 76 11.40 -16.69 13.63
N GLU A 77 11.24 -17.75 14.44
CA GLU A 77 9.93 -18.38 14.64
C GLU A 77 9.06 -17.54 15.60
N PRO A 78 7.73 -17.46 15.38
CA PRO A 78 6.95 -18.19 14.36
C PRO A 78 6.90 -17.47 12.99
N TYR A 79 7.49 -16.29 12.83
CA TYR A 79 7.35 -15.45 11.61
C TYR A 79 7.86 -16.13 10.34
N LYS A 80 8.88 -16.98 10.47
CA LYS A 80 9.42 -17.74 9.34
C LYS A 80 8.38 -18.62 8.64
N SER A 81 7.46 -19.18 9.39
CA SER A 81 6.35 -19.99 8.85
C SER A 81 5.23 -19.15 8.23
N MET A 82 5.15 -17.84 8.57
CA MET A 82 4.08 -16.91 8.20
C MET A 82 4.37 -16.08 6.94
N THR A 83 5.39 -16.42 6.16
CA THR A 83 5.85 -15.63 5.00
C THR A 83 4.85 -15.54 3.86
N ARG A 84 3.85 -16.40 3.81
CA ARG A 84 2.83 -16.46 2.76
C ARG A 84 1.46 -15.98 3.20
N GLU A 85 1.33 -15.58 4.45
CA GLU A 85 0.07 -15.07 4.96
C GLU A 85 -0.21 -13.66 4.42
N GLU A 86 -1.45 -13.43 4.06
CA GLU A 86 -1.94 -12.17 3.51
C GLU A 86 -2.87 -11.49 4.52
N PHE A 87 -3.09 -10.18 4.33
CA PHE A 87 -4.10 -9.49 5.12
C PHE A 87 -5.48 -10.08 4.87
N GLU A 88 -6.17 -10.43 5.94
CA GLU A 88 -7.56 -10.86 5.85
C GLU A 88 -8.46 -9.69 5.45
N TYR A 89 -9.29 -9.93 4.46
CA TYR A 89 -10.30 -8.98 4.04
C TYR A 89 -11.66 -9.39 4.63
N PRO A 90 -12.41 -8.46 5.20
CA PRO A 90 -13.75 -8.74 5.71
C PRO A 90 -14.72 -8.96 4.53
N GLU A 91 -14.71 -10.17 3.97
CA GLU A 91 -15.45 -10.53 2.73
C GLU A 91 -16.93 -10.13 2.75
N GLY A 92 -17.54 -10.12 3.93
CA GLY A 92 -18.93 -9.69 4.11
C GLY A 92 -19.14 -8.18 3.94
N LEU A 93 -18.09 -7.35 4.14
CA LEU A 93 -18.16 -5.90 4.20
C LEU A 93 -17.60 -5.18 2.98
N ILE A 94 -16.80 -5.86 2.18
CA ILE A 94 -16.16 -5.25 1.01
C ILE A 94 -16.54 -5.95 -0.30
N GLU A 95 -16.39 -5.21 -1.39
CA GLU A 95 -16.46 -5.71 -2.75
C GLU A 95 -15.32 -5.13 -3.58
N ARG A 96 -14.85 -5.89 -4.56
CA ARG A 96 -13.84 -5.44 -5.53
C ARG A 96 -14.54 -5.06 -6.81
N LEU A 97 -14.29 -3.86 -7.27
CA LEU A 97 -14.89 -3.34 -8.49
C LEU A 97 -13.81 -2.82 -9.44
N ALA A 98 -14.08 -2.94 -10.73
CA ALA A 98 -13.23 -2.38 -11.75
C ALA A 98 -13.29 -0.84 -11.74
N VAL A 99 -12.13 -0.21 -11.72
CA VAL A 99 -11.96 1.25 -11.80
C VAL A 99 -11.17 1.65 -13.04
N CYS A 100 -11.53 2.77 -13.63
CA CYS A 100 -10.74 3.37 -14.69
C CYS A 100 -9.51 4.05 -14.09
N THR A 101 -8.32 3.67 -14.53
CA THR A 101 -7.06 4.22 -14.01
C THR A 101 -6.85 5.69 -14.37
N ASP A 102 -7.51 6.17 -15.42
CA ASP A 102 -7.36 7.56 -15.88
C ASP A 102 -8.27 8.53 -15.11
N SER A 103 -9.49 8.11 -14.77
CA SER A 103 -10.46 8.95 -14.04
C SER A 103 -10.59 8.64 -12.57
N HIS A 104 -10.06 7.49 -12.11
CA HIS A 104 -10.27 6.94 -10.76
C HIS A 104 -11.75 6.79 -10.37
N LYS A 105 -12.60 6.51 -11.36
CA LYS A 105 -14.04 6.24 -11.19
C LYS A 105 -14.35 4.82 -11.63
N LEU A 106 -15.56 4.33 -11.35
CA LEU A 106 -15.97 2.99 -11.78
C LEU A 106 -15.75 2.84 -13.28
N ALA A 107 -15.10 1.76 -13.68
CA ALA A 107 -14.80 1.50 -15.08
C ALA A 107 -16.10 1.23 -15.86
N THR A 108 -16.14 1.70 -17.09
CA THR A 108 -17.11 1.30 -18.10
C THR A 108 -16.46 0.30 -19.04
N ARG A 109 -17.27 -0.39 -19.85
CA ARG A 109 -16.76 -1.29 -20.90
C ARG A 109 -15.86 -0.59 -21.95
N PHE A 110 -15.87 0.74 -21.96
CA PHE A 110 -15.11 1.56 -22.92
C PHE A 110 -13.80 2.08 -22.32
N CYS A 111 -13.51 1.82 -21.04
CA CYS A 111 -12.25 2.24 -20.42
C CYS A 111 -11.11 1.38 -20.95
N PRO A 112 -10.11 1.99 -21.65
CA PRO A 112 -8.98 1.25 -22.21
C PRO A 112 -8.06 0.71 -21.11
N ASN A 113 -7.97 1.42 -19.99
CA ASN A 113 -7.12 1.07 -18.86
C ASN A 113 -7.99 0.88 -17.63
N GLN A 114 -7.99 -0.34 -17.10
CA GLN A 114 -8.77 -0.71 -15.92
C GLN A 114 -7.87 -1.32 -14.84
N GLY A 115 -8.19 -1.04 -13.59
CA GLY A 115 -7.62 -1.66 -12.40
C GLY A 115 -8.73 -2.15 -11.50
N GLU A 116 -8.39 -2.77 -10.39
CA GLU A 116 -9.32 -3.11 -9.32
C GLU A 116 -9.11 -2.19 -8.12
N ASP A 117 -10.20 -1.85 -7.44
CA ASP A 117 -10.18 -1.15 -6.16
C ASP A 117 -11.22 -1.78 -5.22
N ILE A 118 -11.08 -1.48 -3.92
CA ILE A 118 -11.88 -2.07 -2.85
C ILE A 118 -12.87 -1.03 -2.37
N PHE A 119 -14.14 -1.44 -2.32
CA PHE A 119 -15.24 -0.60 -1.86
C PHE A 119 -15.97 -1.26 -0.68
N ILE A 120 -16.48 -0.45 0.23
CA ILE A 120 -17.34 -0.93 1.32
C ILE A 120 -18.73 -1.20 0.75
N LYS A 121 -19.24 -2.41 0.97
CA LYS A 121 -20.61 -2.76 0.59
C LYS A 121 -21.61 -1.85 1.29
N ASN A 122 -22.67 -1.48 0.60
CA ASN A 122 -23.72 -0.59 1.09
C ASN A 122 -23.31 0.89 1.27
N GLU A 123 -22.09 1.27 0.92
CA GLU A 123 -21.76 2.69 0.75
C GLU A 123 -22.04 3.18 -0.68
N ALA A 124 -22.16 4.49 -0.83
CA ALA A 124 -22.38 5.11 -2.13
C ALA A 124 -21.15 4.91 -3.03
N LEU A 125 -21.31 4.14 -4.10
CA LEU A 125 -20.25 3.90 -5.06
C LEU A 125 -19.92 5.19 -5.86
N PRO A 126 -18.65 5.35 -6.28
CA PRO A 126 -18.27 6.42 -7.20
C PRO A 126 -19.09 6.35 -8.49
N ARG A 127 -19.26 7.49 -9.13
CA ARG A 127 -19.91 7.53 -10.46
C ARG A 127 -19.10 6.76 -11.48
N ALA A 128 -19.74 6.32 -12.56
CA ALA A 128 -19.07 5.73 -13.69
C ALA A 128 -18.07 6.70 -14.33
N CYS A 129 -17.06 6.17 -14.99
CA CYS A 129 -16.03 6.95 -15.67
C CYS A 129 -16.65 7.98 -16.64
N PRO A 130 -16.43 9.28 -16.47
CA PRO A 130 -16.94 10.31 -17.35
C PRO A 130 -16.10 10.46 -18.62
N LEU A 131 -14.89 9.91 -18.65
CA LEU A 131 -13.94 10.05 -19.78
C LEU A 131 -14.23 9.05 -20.88
N HIS A 132 -14.72 7.85 -20.53
CA HIS A 132 -14.84 6.72 -21.42
C HIS A 132 -16.24 6.11 -21.37
N GLY A 133 -17.22 6.78 -21.93
CA GLY A 133 -18.56 6.21 -22.01
C GLY A 133 -19.64 7.25 -22.24
N GLY A 134 -20.39 7.07 -23.28
CA GLY A 134 -21.60 7.85 -23.53
C GLY A 134 -22.65 7.56 -22.46
N GLY A 135 -22.96 8.55 -21.69
CA GLY A 135 -24.21 8.92 -21.00
C GLY A 135 -25.20 7.89 -20.42
N GLN A 136 -24.80 6.64 -20.16
CA GLN A 136 -25.68 5.68 -19.48
C GLN A 136 -25.01 5.12 -18.24
N THR A 137 -25.70 5.15 -17.11
CA THR A 137 -25.29 4.52 -15.87
C THR A 137 -25.07 3.02 -16.07
N PRO A 138 -23.84 2.50 -15.91
CA PRO A 138 -23.62 1.06 -16.06
C PRO A 138 -24.18 0.35 -14.82
N SER A 139 -24.83 -0.76 -15.04
CA SER A 139 -25.02 -1.78 -14.04
C SER A 139 -23.64 -2.31 -13.64
N PRO A 140 -23.30 -2.48 -12.36
CA PRO A 140 -22.01 -3.00 -11.93
C PRO A 140 -21.84 -4.41 -12.49
N SER A 141 -20.94 -4.58 -13.45
CA SER A 141 -20.56 -5.90 -13.92
C SER A 141 -19.75 -6.56 -12.79
N ARG A 142 -20.37 -7.53 -12.14
CA ARG A 142 -19.75 -8.39 -11.14
C ARG A 142 -18.54 -9.07 -11.80
N VAL A 143 -17.34 -8.73 -11.37
CA VAL A 143 -16.13 -9.43 -11.78
C VAL A 143 -16.26 -10.88 -11.32
N GLN A 144 -16.17 -11.81 -12.28
CA GLN A 144 -16.20 -13.23 -11.97
C GLN A 144 -14.99 -13.58 -11.09
N ARG A 145 -15.23 -14.34 -10.05
CA ARG A 145 -14.19 -14.90 -9.18
C ARG A 145 -13.29 -15.84 -9.99
N PHE A 146 -12.00 -15.63 -9.90
CA PHE A 146 -11.00 -16.63 -10.19
C PHE A 146 -10.51 -17.24 -8.90
#